data_25162ed243728363c160b3d0546011ac
#
_entry.id   25162ed243728363c160b3d0546011ac
#
_cell.length_a   1.000
_cell.length_b   1.000
_cell.length_c   1.000
_cell.angle_alpha   90.00
_cell.angle_beta   90.00
_cell.angle_gamma   90.00
#
_symmetry.space_group_name_H-M   'P 1'
#
loop_
_entity.id
_entity.type
_entity.pdbx_description
1 polymer ?
#
loop_
_entity_poly.entity_id
_entity_poly.type
_entity_poly.pdbx_seq_one_letter_code
_entity_poly.pdbx_strand_id
1 'polypeptide(L)'
;MSANMTSNRFFDACVLLAGSSDRETQCLAAWVAALGQRFNRGETPTVITTGCCHHSLDIFPGRTEAQIARDLLIEFGVPSSNILCEEESGDLLGRLVHVRDSILAPCSWYHVELLLPGADDHDLHHIQRVLGPEYVLTLTSEDLSTNETSEEDLEAFRETISHVVDSGDGQDLNSLIRSPKAKGRPQST
;
A
#
# COMPACT_ATOMS: atom_id res chain seq x y z
N MET A 1 -10.73 36.52 16.57
CA MET A 1 -11.47 35.41 15.96
C MET A 1 -10.59 34.89 14.85
N SER A 2 -9.71 33.93 15.14
CA SER A 2 -8.82 33.33 14.15
C SER A 2 -9.59 32.19 13.48
N ALA A 3 -9.92 32.39 12.21
CA ALA A 3 -10.46 31.32 11.38
C ALA A 3 -9.39 30.25 11.23
N ASN A 4 -9.61 29.11 11.87
CA ASN A 4 -8.92 27.87 11.55
C ASN A 4 -9.25 27.54 10.09
N MET A 5 -8.40 27.97 9.17
CA MET A 5 -8.35 27.40 7.83
C MET A 5 -7.86 25.95 8.00
N THR A 6 -8.79 25.02 8.17
CA THR A 6 -8.52 23.61 7.92
C THR A 6 -8.05 23.56 6.47
N SER A 7 -6.75 23.40 6.30
CA SER A 7 -6.13 23.11 5.01
C SER A 7 -6.80 21.83 4.50
N ASN A 8 -7.71 22.00 3.57
CA ASN A 8 -8.30 20.89 2.83
C ASN A 8 -7.15 20.34 1.97
N ARG A 9 -6.37 19.40 2.53
CA ARG A 9 -5.30 18.73 1.80
C ARG A 9 -5.99 17.80 0.79
N PHE A 10 -6.07 18.26 -0.43
CA PHE A 10 -6.49 17.41 -1.53
C PHE A 10 -5.31 16.50 -1.88
N PHE A 11 -5.44 15.22 -1.58
CA PHE A 11 -4.57 14.20 -2.14
C PHE A 11 -5.03 13.88 -3.56
N ASP A 12 -4.08 13.54 -4.43
CA ASP A 12 -4.40 12.98 -5.75
C ASP A 12 -4.91 11.55 -5.59
N ALA A 13 -4.29 10.80 -4.69
CA ALA A 13 -4.66 9.42 -4.36
C ALA A 13 -4.33 9.05 -2.92
N CYS A 14 -5.02 8.04 -2.42
CA CYS A 14 -4.69 7.33 -1.19
C CYS A 14 -4.28 5.90 -1.52
N VAL A 15 -3.10 5.47 -1.09
CA VAL A 15 -2.57 4.13 -1.32
C VAL A 15 -2.68 3.30 -0.05
N LEU A 16 -3.40 2.20 -0.12
CA LEU A 16 -3.50 1.22 0.95
C LEU A 16 -2.40 0.17 0.77
N LEU A 17 -1.39 0.25 1.62
CA LEU A 17 -0.25 -0.66 1.67
C LEU A 17 -0.47 -1.72 2.76
N ALA A 18 -1.54 -2.48 2.66
CA ALA A 18 -1.79 -3.57 3.59
C ALA A 18 -0.84 -4.74 3.31
N GLY A 19 -0.39 -5.40 4.35
CA GLY A 19 0.52 -6.53 4.23
C GLY A 19 -0.15 -7.87 4.00
N SER A 20 0.66 -8.93 3.91
CA SER A 20 0.28 -10.26 3.40
C SER A 20 0.05 -11.34 4.49
N SER A 21 -0.02 -10.98 5.78
CA SER A 21 -0.17 -11.98 6.84
C SER A 21 -1.63 -12.37 7.11
N ASP A 22 -1.85 -13.61 7.55
CA ASP A 22 -3.20 -14.13 7.91
C ASP A 22 -3.90 -13.31 9.02
N ARG A 23 -3.14 -12.57 9.83
CA ARG A 23 -3.66 -11.64 10.85
C ARG A 23 -4.17 -10.36 10.25
N GLU A 24 -3.62 -9.95 9.12
CA GLU A 24 -3.93 -8.67 8.47
C GLU A 24 -5.28 -8.65 7.77
N THR A 25 -5.88 -9.80 7.47
CA THR A 25 -7.22 -9.83 6.88
C THR A 25 -8.27 -9.20 7.81
N GLN A 26 -8.13 -9.34 9.14
CA GLN A 26 -9.02 -8.68 10.10
C GLN A 26 -8.71 -7.18 10.21
N CYS A 27 -7.42 -6.82 10.15
CA CYS A 27 -6.99 -5.43 10.13
C CYS A 27 -7.40 -4.75 8.82
N LEU A 28 -7.31 -5.45 7.69
CA LEU A 28 -7.70 -4.93 6.39
C LEU A 28 -9.15 -4.42 6.39
N ALA A 29 -10.08 -5.14 7.00
CA ALA A 29 -11.48 -4.71 7.06
C ALA A 29 -11.65 -3.38 7.82
N ALA A 30 -10.90 -3.16 8.91
CA ALA A 30 -10.94 -1.91 9.67
C ALA A 30 -10.36 -0.74 8.86
N TRP A 31 -9.22 -0.95 8.19
CA TRP A 31 -8.60 0.05 7.32
C TRP A 31 -9.48 0.40 6.13
N VAL A 32 -10.06 -0.60 5.49
CA VAL A 32 -11.01 -0.40 4.39
C VAL A 32 -12.25 0.37 4.85
N ALA A 33 -12.79 0.05 6.03
CA ALA A 33 -13.94 0.76 6.58
C ALA A 33 -13.61 2.24 6.85
N ALA A 34 -12.45 2.53 7.47
CA ALA A 34 -11.99 3.89 7.71
C ALA A 34 -11.79 4.67 6.41
N LEU A 35 -11.16 4.02 5.42
CA LEU A 35 -10.93 4.62 4.11
C LEU A 35 -12.23 4.89 3.33
N GLY A 36 -13.18 3.96 3.37
CA GLY A 36 -14.52 4.15 2.80
C GLY A 36 -15.27 5.32 3.44
N GLN A 37 -15.18 5.48 4.76
CA GLN A 37 -15.74 6.65 5.46
C GLN A 37 -15.08 7.97 5.02
N ARG A 38 -13.76 8.00 4.87
CA ARG A 38 -13.02 9.18 4.40
C ARG A 38 -13.40 9.53 2.97
N PHE A 39 -13.53 8.54 2.10
CA PHE A 39 -14.01 8.74 0.74
C PHE A 39 -15.40 9.37 0.73
N ASN A 40 -16.34 8.85 1.51
CA ASN A 40 -17.70 9.37 1.60
C ASN A 40 -17.77 10.80 2.18
N ARG A 41 -16.76 11.23 2.95
CA ARG A 41 -16.61 12.62 3.41
C ARG A 41 -15.91 13.52 2.39
N GLY A 42 -15.48 12.98 1.24
CA GLY A 42 -14.77 13.72 0.20
C GLY A 42 -13.30 14.04 0.55
N GLU A 43 -12.71 13.35 1.51
CA GLU A 43 -11.32 13.55 1.95
C GLU A 43 -10.32 12.82 1.03
N THR A 44 -10.76 11.78 0.34
CA THR A 44 -9.93 10.92 -0.51
C THR A 44 -10.60 10.74 -1.88
N PRO A 45 -10.03 11.23 -2.98
CA PRO A 45 -10.68 11.20 -4.30
C PRO A 45 -10.55 9.86 -5.01
N THR A 46 -9.39 9.20 -4.86
CA THR A 46 -9.06 7.92 -5.50
C THR A 46 -8.32 7.05 -4.52
N VAL A 47 -8.65 5.76 -4.54
CA VAL A 47 -8.01 4.75 -3.69
C VAL A 47 -7.23 3.78 -4.57
N ILE A 48 -6.00 3.49 -4.16
CA ILE A 48 -5.16 2.45 -4.77
C ILE A 48 -5.02 1.34 -3.74
N THR A 49 -5.49 0.14 -4.06
CA THR A 49 -5.30 -1.05 -3.24
C THR A 49 -4.14 -1.86 -3.80
N THR A 50 -3.34 -2.48 -2.92
CA THR A 50 -2.12 -3.18 -3.32
C THR A 50 -2.07 -4.61 -2.80
N GLY A 51 -1.34 -5.47 -3.52
CA GLY A 51 -1.00 -6.83 -3.12
C GLY A 51 -1.43 -7.92 -4.09
N CYS A 52 -0.45 -8.76 -4.49
CA CYS A 52 -0.65 -9.84 -5.45
C CYS A 52 -0.96 -11.18 -4.80
N CYS A 53 -0.66 -11.34 -3.51
CA CYS A 53 -0.69 -12.65 -2.89
C CYS A 53 -2.11 -13.20 -2.89
N HIS A 54 -2.22 -14.44 -3.38
CA HIS A 54 -3.45 -15.19 -3.26
C HIS A 54 -3.46 -15.79 -1.84
N HIS A 55 -4.36 -15.29 -1.01
CA HIS A 55 -4.59 -15.96 0.25
C HIS A 55 -5.01 -17.40 -0.01
N SER A 56 -4.32 -18.33 0.67
CA SER A 56 -4.71 -19.74 0.72
C SER A 56 -6.00 -19.95 1.55
N LEU A 57 -6.65 -18.86 1.93
CA LEU A 57 -7.86 -18.92 2.73
C LEU A 57 -9.01 -19.44 1.86
N ASP A 58 -9.67 -20.48 2.34
CA ASP A 58 -10.89 -21.06 1.77
C ASP A 58 -12.02 -20.01 1.57
N ILE A 59 -11.85 -18.80 2.13
CA ILE A 59 -12.83 -17.72 2.12
C ILE A 59 -12.83 -16.94 0.79
N PHE A 60 -11.65 -16.74 0.16
CA PHE A 60 -11.51 -15.96 -1.08
C PHE A 60 -10.59 -16.65 -2.09
N PRO A 61 -10.94 -17.85 -2.60
CA PRO A 61 -10.06 -18.59 -3.49
C PRO A 61 -9.81 -17.83 -4.80
N GLY A 62 -8.52 -17.64 -5.12
CA GLY A 62 -8.10 -17.03 -6.38
C GLY A 62 -8.20 -15.51 -6.44
N ARG A 63 -8.43 -14.83 -5.32
CA ARG A 63 -8.42 -13.36 -5.23
C ARG A 63 -7.08 -12.85 -4.71
N THR A 64 -6.63 -11.72 -5.24
CA THR A 64 -5.51 -10.98 -4.69
C THR A 64 -5.95 -10.14 -3.49
N GLU A 65 -5.00 -9.72 -2.65
CA GLU A 65 -5.28 -8.79 -1.54
C GLU A 65 -5.87 -7.48 -2.04
N ALA A 66 -5.31 -6.95 -3.12
CA ALA A 66 -5.81 -5.75 -3.77
C ALA A 66 -7.29 -5.90 -4.19
N GLN A 67 -7.67 -7.06 -4.74
CA GLN A 67 -9.05 -7.34 -5.15
C GLN A 67 -9.99 -7.47 -3.95
N ILE A 68 -9.53 -8.11 -2.87
CA ILE A 68 -10.32 -8.23 -1.64
C ILE A 68 -10.59 -6.84 -1.04
N ALA A 69 -9.55 -6.03 -0.91
CA ALA A 69 -9.68 -4.66 -0.41
C ALA A 69 -10.61 -3.82 -1.30
N ARG A 70 -10.51 -3.94 -2.62
CA ARG A 70 -11.40 -3.28 -3.57
C ARG A 70 -12.85 -3.69 -3.37
N ASP A 71 -13.13 -4.99 -3.29
CA ASP A 71 -14.50 -5.48 -3.15
C ASP A 71 -15.12 -4.99 -1.84
N LEU A 72 -14.36 -4.99 -0.74
CA LEU A 72 -14.79 -4.41 0.53
C LEU A 72 -15.04 -2.90 0.43
N LEU A 73 -14.17 -2.13 -0.25
CA LEU A 73 -14.38 -0.69 -0.47
C LEU A 73 -15.69 -0.41 -1.23
N ILE A 74 -16.01 -1.24 -2.21
CA ILE A 74 -17.28 -1.13 -2.96
C ILE A 74 -18.47 -1.38 -2.02
N GLU A 75 -18.40 -2.34 -1.11
CA GLU A 75 -19.42 -2.58 -0.09
C GLU A 75 -19.59 -1.37 0.85
N PHE A 76 -18.51 -0.63 1.14
CA PHE A 76 -18.55 0.63 1.89
C PHE A 76 -19.00 1.85 1.07
N GLY A 77 -19.38 1.64 -0.18
CA GLY A 77 -19.97 2.68 -1.05
C GLY A 77 -18.97 3.46 -1.89
N VAL A 78 -17.70 3.04 -1.96
CA VAL A 78 -16.72 3.64 -2.87
C VAL A 78 -17.00 3.15 -4.29
N PRO A 79 -17.25 4.05 -5.27
CA PRO A 79 -17.47 3.63 -6.64
C PRO A 79 -16.27 2.89 -7.22
N SER A 80 -16.49 1.82 -7.96
CA SER A 80 -15.40 1.03 -8.55
C SER A 80 -14.50 1.83 -9.50
N SER A 81 -15.02 2.92 -10.10
CA SER A 81 -14.27 3.86 -10.93
C SER A 81 -13.23 4.67 -10.15
N ASN A 82 -13.34 4.74 -8.83
CA ASN A 82 -12.43 5.46 -7.96
C ASN A 82 -11.45 4.53 -7.24
N ILE A 83 -11.40 3.25 -7.63
CA ILE A 83 -10.51 2.25 -7.03
C ILE A 83 -9.61 1.67 -8.12
N LEU A 84 -8.30 1.75 -7.93
CA LEU A 84 -7.31 1.11 -8.76
C LEU A 84 -6.64 -0.02 -7.96
N CYS A 85 -6.29 -1.12 -8.62
CA CYS A 85 -5.62 -2.26 -7.99
C CYS A 85 -4.20 -2.41 -8.55
N GLU A 86 -3.22 -2.55 -7.66
CA GLU A 86 -1.89 -3.03 -7.97
C GLU A 86 -1.81 -4.49 -7.52
N GLU A 87 -1.63 -5.42 -8.44
CA GLU A 87 -1.78 -6.85 -8.21
C GLU A 87 -0.51 -7.66 -8.55
N GLU A 88 0.61 -7.00 -8.84
CA GLU A 88 1.81 -7.68 -9.31
C GLU A 88 2.84 -7.93 -8.20
N SER A 89 2.79 -7.12 -7.14
CA SER A 89 3.85 -7.09 -6.13
C SER A 89 3.52 -7.91 -4.89
N GLY A 90 4.48 -8.74 -4.47
CA GLY A 90 4.38 -9.60 -3.28
C GLY A 90 5.00 -9.02 -2.02
N ASP A 91 5.74 -7.91 -2.12
CA ASP A 91 6.40 -7.24 -1.00
C ASP A 91 6.19 -5.72 -1.05
N LEU A 92 6.45 -5.05 0.08
CA LEU A 92 6.19 -3.63 0.23
C LEU A 92 6.99 -2.75 -0.75
N LEU A 93 8.26 -3.09 -1.00
CA LEU A 93 9.10 -2.35 -1.93
C LEU A 93 8.55 -2.45 -3.36
N GLY A 94 8.22 -3.66 -3.80
CA GLY A 94 7.59 -3.90 -5.10
C GLY A 94 6.30 -3.12 -5.25
N ARG A 95 5.40 -3.15 -4.24
CA ARG A 95 4.14 -2.38 -4.23
C ARG A 95 4.39 -0.89 -4.47
N LEU A 96 5.33 -0.29 -3.74
CA LEU A 96 5.66 1.13 -3.87
C LEU A 96 6.16 1.46 -5.29
N VAL A 97 7.08 0.65 -5.82
CA VAL A 97 7.63 0.88 -7.17
C VAL A 97 6.58 0.68 -8.26
N HIS A 98 5.78 -0.40 -8.19
CA HIS A 98 4.73 -0.63 -9.18
C HIS A 98 3.63 0.42 -9.12
N VAL A 99 3.22 0.85 -7.92
CA VAL A 99 2.26 1.96 -7.76
C VAL A 99 2.82 3.24 -8.37
N ARG A 100 4.09 3.58 -8.09
CA ARG A 100 4.74 4.75 -8.69
C ARG A 100 4.75 4.68 -10.21
N ASP A 101 5.30 3.60 -10.78
CA ASP A 101 5.63 3.51 -12.20
C ASP A 101 4.39 3.25 -13.07
N SER A 102 3.42 2.49 -12.55
CA SER A 102 2.25 2.07 -13.32
C SER A 102 1.01 2.93 -13.09
N ILE A 103 0.94 3.67 -11.98
CA ILE A 103 -0.25 4.43 -11.61
C ILE A 103 0.07 5.91 -11.37
N LEU A 104 0.91 6.22 -10.37
CA LEU A 104 1.11 7.61 -9.94
C LEU A 104 1.78 8.46 -11.01
N ALA A 105 2.92 8.02 -11.54
CA ALA A 105 3.65 8.78 -12.55
C ALA A 105 2.86 8.96 -13.87
N PRO A 106 2.21 7.92 -14.44
CA PRO A 106 1.37 8.08 -15.62
C PRO A 106 0.20 9.02 -15.43
N CYS A 107 -0.39 9.05 -14.22
CA CYS A 107 -1.49 9.96 -13.87
C CYS A 107 -1.03 11.37 -13.46
N SER A 108 0.29 11.58 -13.30
CA SER A 108 0.86 12.82 -12.75
C SER A 108 0.33 13.14 -11.35
N TRP A 109 0.17 12.12 -10.52
CA TRP A 109 -0.29 12.21 -9.14
C TRP A 109 0.91 12.27 -8.20
N TYR A 110 1.12 13.41 -7.60
CA TYR A 110 2.30 13.66 -6.75
C TYR A 110 1.96 13.93 -5.29
N HIS A 111 0.71 14.26 -4.96
CA HIS A 111 0.24 14.41 -3.58
C HIS A 111 -0.45 13.13 -3.13
N VAL A 112 0.27 12.30 -2.37
CA VAL A 112 -0.17 10.93 -2.07
C VAL A 112 -0.26 10.72 -0.57
N GLU A 113 -1.38 10.17 -0.14
CA GLU A 113 -1.51 9.64 1.21
C GLU A 113 -1.23 8.14 1.20
N LEU A 114 -0.41 7.69 2.13
CA LEU A 114 -0.06 6.29 2.32
C LEU A 114 -0.69 5.78 3.61
N LEU A 115 -1.52 4.76 3.51
CA LEU A 115 -2.01 4.02 4.66
C LEU A 115 -1.13 2.78 4.84
N LEU A 116 -0.26 2.83 5.82
CA LEU A 116 0.67 1.74 6.14
C LEU A 116 0.61 1.48 7.65
N PRO A 117 -0.08 0.40 8.06
CA PRO A 117 -0.18 0.04 9.47
C PRO A 117 1.20 -0.13 10.12
N GLY A 118 1.36 0.37 11.34
CA GLY A 118 2.59 0.21 12.13
C GLY A 118 3.82 0.99 11.65
N ALA A 119 3.72 1.72 10.54
CA ALA A 119 4.84 2.53 10.03
C ALA A 119 5.05 3.80 10.83
N ASP A 120 6.26 4.30 10.85
CA ASP A 120 6.69 5.50 11.54
C ASP A 120 7.32 6.55 10.61
N ASP A 121 7.81 7.65 11.16
CA ASP A 121 8.46 8.72 10.39
C ASP A 121 9.75 8.26 9.71
N HIS A 122 10.43 7.26 10.25
CA HIS A 122 11.62 6.69 9.63
C HIS A 122 11.23 5.90 8.36
N ASP A 123 10.14 5.15 8.41
CA ASP A 123 9.60 4.44 7.24
C ASP A 123 9.17 5.43 6.16
N LEU A 124 8.54 6.53 6.54
CA LEU A 124 8.18 7.60 5.58
C LEU A 124 9.41 8.13 4.84
N HIS A 125 10.54 8.31 5.55
CA HIS A 125 11.78 8.74 4.90
C HIS A 125 12.30 7.73 3.87
N HIS A 126 12.23 6.44 4.18
CA HIS A 126 12.60 5.37 3.25
C HIS A 126 11.65 5.32 2.05
N ILE A 127 10.35 5.42 2.29
CA ILE A 127 9.33 5.44 1.23
C ILE A 127 9.55 6.65 0.31
N GLN A 128 9.87 7.83 0.87
CA GLN A 128 10.19 9.02 0.07
C GLN A 128 11.37 8.79 -0.87
N ARG A 129 12.38 8.02 -0.45
CA ARG A 129 13.53 7.69 -1.32
C ARG A 129 13.15 6.73 -2.44
N VAL A 130 12.20 5.82 -2.21
CA VAL A 130 11.69 4.88 -3.22
C VAL A 130 10.82 5.61 -4.25
N LEU A 131 9.89 6.43 -3.79
CA LEU A 131 8.96 7.13 -4.69
C LEU A 131 9.62 8.28 -5.44
N GLY A 132 10.55 9.00 -4.81
CA GLY A 132 11.23 10.14 -5.40
C GLY A 132 10.91 11.45 -4.68
N PRO A 133 11.79 12.48 -4.82
CA PRO A 133 11.64 13.76 -4.13
C PRO A 133 10.49 14.63 -4.66
N GLU A 134 9.95 14.31 -5.83
CA GLU A 134 8.82 15.00 -6.44
C GLU A 134 7.49 14.71 -5.77
N TYR A 135 7.39 13.62 -5.00
CA TYR A 135 6.17 13.24 -4.31
C TYR A 135 6.04 13.95 -2.96
N VAL A 136 4.87 14.48 -2.68
CA VAL A 136 4.48 15.01 -1.38
C VAL A 136 3.68 13.92 -0.67
N LEU A 137 4.28 13.32 0.35
CA LEU A 137 3.74 12.17 1.04
C LEU A 137 3.14 12.55 2.38
N THR A 138 2.05 11.92 2.72
CA THR A 138 1.49 11.90 4.07
C THR A 138 1.32 10.44 4.48
N LEU A 139 1.88 10.08 5.63
CA LEU A 139 1.74 8.75 6.20
C LEU A 139 0.60 8.75 7.21
N THR A 140 -0.31 7.79 7.07
CA THR A 140 -1.32 7.48 8.06
C THR A 140 -1.06 6.08 8.58
N SER A 141 -0.63 6.00 9.83
CA SER A 141 -0.28 4.76 10.52
C SER A 141 -1.16 4.51 11.73
N GLU A 142 -2.33 5.16 11.80
CA GLU A 142 -3.25 5.01 12.93
C GLU A 142 -3.53 3.54 13.20
N ASP A 143 -3.35 3.15 14.45
CA ASP A 143 -3.68 1.81 14.90
C ASP A 143 -5.22 1.66 14.98
N LEU A 144 -5.81 1.31 13.86
CA LEU A 144 -7.26 1.03 13.77
C LEU A 144 -7.62 -0.36 14.30
N SER A 145 -6.62 -1.14 14.67
CA SER A 145 -6.81 -2.47 15.25
C SER A 145 -5.96 -2.63 16.50
N THR A 146 -6.48 -3.35 17.49
CA THR A 146 -5.76 -3.73 18.71
C THR A 146 -4.70 -4.83 18.47
N ASN A 147 -4.41 -5.18 17.22
CA ASN A 147 -3.49 -6.25 16.86
C ASN A 147 -2.33 -5.68 16.04
N GLU A 148 -1.14 -5.92 16.54
CA GLU A 148 0.14 -5.55 15.94
C GLU A 148 0.19 -5.98 14.47
N THR A 149 0.49 -5.03 13.59
CA THR A 149 0.87 -5.27 12.19
C THR A 149 2.06 -6.22 12.16
N SER A 150 2.22 -6.98 11.11
CA SER A 150 3.39 -7.82 10.90
C SER A 150 4.66 -6.96 10.87
N GLU A 151 5.29 -6.82 12.03
CA GLU A 151 6.57 -6.16 12.19
C GLU A 151 7.63 -6.77 11.25
N GLU A 152 7.44 -8.03 10.86
CA GLU A 152 8.31 -8.78 9.96
C GLU A 152 8.38 -8.18 8.54
N ASP A 153 7.26 -7.72 7.97
CA ASP A 153 7.24 -7.13 6.62
C ASP A 153 7.85 -5.73 6.60
N LEU A 154 7.61 -4.95 7.67
CA LEU A 154 8.26 -3.65 7.84
C LEU A 154 9.76 -3.79 8.11
N GLU A 155 10.17 -4.77 8.91
CA GLU A 155 11.58 -5.08 9.17
C GLU A 155 12.29 -5.51 7.88
N ALA A 156 11.71 -6.42 7.11
CA ALA A 156 12.23 -6.84 5.81
C ALA A 156 12.36 -5.67 4.82
N PHE A 157 11.40 -4.75 4.82
CA PHE A 157 11.45 -3.51 4.03
C PHE A 157 12.60 -2.61 4.49
N ARG A 158 12.71 -2.35 5.80
CA ARG A 158 13.78 -1.53 6.39
C ARG A 158 15.17 -2.10 6.08
N GLU A 159 15.36 -3.41 6.24
CA GLU A 159 16.61 -4.10 5.89
C GLU A 159 16.95 -3.96 4.41
N THR A 160 15.98 -4.18 3.53
CA THR A 160 16.17 -4.10 2.08
C THR A 160 16.57 -2.68 1.67
N ILE A 161 15.86 -1.67 2.16
CA ILE A 161 16.16 -0.26 1.84
C ILE A 161 17.51 0.16 2.41
N SER A 162 17.82 -0.20 3.66
CA SER A 162 19.12 0.12 4.26
C SER A 162 20.27 -0.43 3.43
N HIS A 163 20.13 -1.65 2.94
CA HIS A 163 21.14 -2.28 2.10
C HIS A 163 21.35 -1.56 0.74
N VAL A 164 20.26 -1.08 0.15
CA VAL A 164 20.28 -0.33 -1.12
C VAL A 164 20.91 1.05 -0.94
N VAL A 165 20.60 1.68 0.20
CA VAL A 165 21.05 3.02 0.53
C VAL A 165 22.54 3.05 0.88
N ASP A 166 23.00 2.09 1.68
CA ASP A 166 24.39 2.03 2.15
C ASP A 166 25.37 1.60 1.07
N SER A 167 24.92 0.85 0.04
CA SER A 167 25.78 0.42 -1.05
C SER A 167 26.24 1.55 -1.98
N GLY A 168 25.64 2.76 -1.88
CA GLY A 168 26.13 3.96 -2.62
C GLY A 168 26.12 3.87 -4.15
N ASP A 169 25.88 2.68 -4.67
CA ASP A 169 25.71 2.41 -6.08
C ASP A 169 24.27 2.73 -6.45
N GLY A 170 24.07 3.67 -7.36
CA GLY A 170 22.77 3.95 -7.97
C GLY A 170 22.24 2.73 -8.74
N GLN A 171 22.26 1.56 -8.12
CA GLN A 171 21.68 0.36 -8.68
C GLN A 171 20.19 0.64 -8.87
N ASP A 172 19.77 0.49 -10.10
CA ASP A 172 18.40 0.58 -10.53
C ASP A 172 17.50 -0.20 -9.56
N LEU A 173 16.68 0.51 -8.77
CA LEU A 173 15.73 -0.08 -7.83
C LEU A 173 14.89 -1.18 -8.50
N ASN A 174 14.66 -1.06 -9.81
CA ASN A 174 13.98 -2.06 -10.62
C ASN A 174 14.75 -3.40 -10.69
N SER A 175 16.08 -3.41 -10.49
CA SER A 175 16.86 -4.66 -10.47
C SER A 175 16.68 -5.47 -9.17
N LEU A 176 16.19 -4.84 -8.12
CA LEU A 176 15.96 -5.46 -6.80
C LEU A 176 14.55 -6.04 -6.67
N ILE A 177 13.63 -5.63 -7.52
CA ILE A 177 12.28 -6.19 -7.55
C ILE A 177 12.40 -7.58 -8.16
N ARG A 178 12.58 -8.58 -7.32
CA ARG A 178 12.55 -9.97 -7.73
C ARG A 178 11.12 -10.32 -8.11
N SER A 179 10.91 -10.65 -9.39
CA SER A 179 9.71 -11.37 -9.80
C SER A 179 9.44 -12.51 -8.82
N PRO A 180 8.22 -12.69 -8.31
CA PRO A 180 7.91 -13.75 -7.38
C PRO A 180 8.37 -15.07 -8.00
N LYS A 181 9.34 -15.74 -7.37
CA LYS A 181 9.75 -17.08 -7.78
C LYS A 181 8.49 -17.94 -7.67
N ALA A 182 7.96 -18.35 -8.80
CA ALA A 182 6.92 -19.35 -8.88
C ALA A 182 7.40 -20.56 -8.03
N LYS A 183 6.85 -20.70 -6.81
CA LYS A 183 7.06 -21.91 -6.00
C LYS A 183 6.53 -23.07 -6.84
N GLY A 184 7.46 -23.93 -7.25
CA GLY A 184 7.20 -25.04 -8.13
C GLY A 184 6.00 -25.86 -7.68
N ARG A 185 5.09 -26.06 -8.60
CA ARG A 185 3.99 -27.02 -8.49
C ARG A 185 4.56 -28.37 -8.07
N PRO A 186 4.10 -29.00 -7.00
CA PRO A 186 4.49 -30.39 -6.73
C PRO A 186 3.97 -31.26 -7.89
N GLN A 187 4.89 -31.95 -8.53
CA GLN A 187 4.53 -32.97 -9.54
C GLN A 187 3.84 -34.11 -8.78
N SER A 188 2.57 -34.29 -9.07
CA SER A 188 1.81 -35.48 -8.67
C SER A 188 2.36 -36.67 -9.45
N THR A 189 2.92 -37.64 -8.72
CA THR A 189 3.15 -39.02 -9.19
C THR A 189 1.90 -39.83 -8.96
#